data_af23c2d837b4eaacf6037fc7d5235f12
#
_entry.id   af23c2d837b4eaacf6037fc7d5235f12
#
_cell.length_a   1.000
_cell.length_b   1.000
_cell.length_c   1.000
_cell.angle_alpha   90.00
_cell.angle_beta   90.00
_cell.angle_gamma   90.00
#
_symmetry.space_group_name_H-M   'P 1'
#
loop_
_entity.id
_entity.type
_entity.pdbx_description
1 polymer ?
#
loop_
_entity_poly.entity_id
_entity_poly.type
_entity_poly.pdbx_seq_one_letter_code
_entity_poly.pdbx_strand_id
1 'polypeptide(L)'
;MPALPAYGGGMSTILITGATSGLGRYVAFELVRSGHLVLAHGRDPERTDKLVEELRAEGAAEGFVADLASLARVRELGSRVAEAHPELDVLVNNAGVGFGPRGSGREVSADGHELRLAVNYLAPVALTRALLPVLRANPPARIVNVGSAGQEPLDFDDPECTRGYSGVSAYCRSKLALAAHTFALAEELRDTGVAVNVLHPATYMDTAMVRDSSITPWSTVADGAPGVLALATQDLGSGGYFDGTRPARAHEDTYDPQVHERLAAVTEQLLEP
;
A
#
# COMPACT_ATOMS: atom_id res chain seq x y z
N MET A 1 -16.98 2.33 -22.87
CA MET A 1 -16.73 1.63 -21.61
C MET A 1 -17.99 1.77 -20.76
N PRO A 2 -18.51 0.72 -20.12
CA PRO A 2 -19.55 0.92 -19.14
C PRO A 2 -19.00 1.80 -18.02
N ALA A 3 -19.74 2.83 -17.63
CA ALA A 3 -19.42 3.65 -16.48
C ALA A 3 -19.36 2.72 -15.24
N LEU A 4 -18.27 2.82 -14.47
CA LEU A 4 -18.22 2.18 -13.17
C LEU A 4 -19.43 2.66 -12.36
N PRO A 5 -20.06 1.81 -11.55
CA PRO A 5 -21.19 2.23 -10.72
C PRO A 5 -20.73 3.40 -9.85
N ALA A 6 -21.60 4.42 -9.72
CA ALA A 6 -21.35 5.53 -8.82
C ALA A 6 -21.08 4.95 -7.42
N TYR A 7 -19.84 5.15 -6.94
CA TYR A 7 -19.45 4.72 -5.61
C TYR A 7 -20.22 5.60 -4.62
N GLY A 8 -21.24 5.01 -3.98
CA GLY A 8 -22.18 5.72 -3.10
C GLY A 8 -21.51 6.02 -1.75
N GLY A 9 -21.11 7.27 -1.58
CA GLY A 9 -20.60 7.84 -0.33
C GLY A 9 -20.32 9.32 -0.58
N GLY A 10 -20.36 10.16 0.45
CA GLY A 10 -19.94 11.57 0.36
C GLY A 10 -18.50 11.70 -0.18
N MET A 11 -18.06 12.94 -0.42
CA MET A 11 -16.66 13.24 -0.78
C MET A 11 -15.74 12.79 0.34
N SER A 12 -14.74 11.95 0.02
CA SER A 12 -13.70 11.51 0.97
C SER A 12 -12.35 12.11 0.60
N THR A 13 -11.51 12.31 1.61
CA THR A 13 -10.09 12.68 1.45
C THR A 13 -9.25 11.40 1.48
N ILE A 14 -8.56 11.10 0.38
CA ILE A 14 -7.90 9.81 0.15
C ILE A 14 -6.42 10.01 -0.16
N LEU A 15 -5.52 9.54 0.72
CA LEU A 15 -4.10 9.47 0.43
C LEU A 15 -3.80 8.17 -0.33
N ILE A 16 -3.15 8.28 -1.49
CA ILE A 16 -2.65 7.13 -2.25
C ILE A 16 -1.14 7.22 -2.45
N THR A 17 -0.40 6.22 -1.97
CA THR A 17 1.04 6.15 -2.16
C THR A 17 1.39 5.54 -3.53
N GLY A 18 2.48 6.05 -4.17
CA GLY A 18 2.90 5.56 -5.49
C GLY A 18 1.93 5.90 -6.61
N ALA A 19 1.31 7.10 -6.54
CA ALA A 19 0.30 7.53 -7.51
C ALA A 19 0.86 7.95 -8.87
N THR A 20 2.18 8.12 -9.05
CA THR A 20 2.76 8.69 -10.27
C THR A 20 2.83 7.72 -11.45
N SER A 21 2.49 6.45 -11.27
CA SER A 21 2.52 5.43 -12.34
C SER A 21 1.63 4.23 -12.05
N GLY A 22 1.42 3.39 -13.07
CA GLY A 22 0.79 2.08 -12.95
C GLY A 22 -0.59 2.13 -12.29
N LEU A 23 -0.83 1.17 -11.39
CA LEU A 23 -2.11 1.02 -10.69
C LEU A 23 -2.49 2.27 -9.87
N GLY A 24 -1.52 2.82 -9.11
CA GLY A 24 -1.79 4.00 -8.27
C GLY A 24 -2.24 5.21 -9.09
N ARG A 25 -1.63 5.44 -10.27
CA ARG A 25 -2.04 6.51 -11.16
C ARG A 25 -3.46 6.30 -11.70
N TYR A 26 -3.76 5.09 -12.14
CA TYR A 26 -5.10 4.76 -12.64
C TYR A 26 -6.17 4.96 -11.55
N VAL A 27 -5.94 4.42 -10.35
CA VAL A 27 -6.84 4.56 -9.21
C VAL A 27 -7.03 6.04 -8.81
N ALA A 28 -5.96 6.84 -8.81
CA ALA A 28 -6.03 8.27 -8.51
C ALA A 28 -6.99 9.02 -9.46
N PHE A 29 -6.92 8.75 -10.77
CA PHE A 29 -7.84 9.33 -11.73
C PHE A 29 -9.30 8.91 -11.51
N GLU A 30 -9.54 7.62 -11.27
CA GLU A 30 -10.91 7.14 -11.02
C GLU A 30 -11.50 7.74 -9.74
N LEU A 31 -10.70 7.90 -8.68
CA LEU A 31 -11.14 8.53 -7.43
C LEU A 31 -11.47 10.01 -7.63
N VAL A 32 -10.61 10.76 -8.32
CA VAL A 32 -10.87 12.18 -8.64
C VAL A 32 -12.14 12.35 -9.48
N ARG A 33 -12.32 11.53 -10.53
CA ARG A 33 -13.54 11.53 -11.37
C ARG A 33 -14.80 11.17 -10.60
N SER A 34 -14.64 10.38 -9.54
CA SER A 34 -15.74 10.02 -8.63
C SER A 34 -16.03 11.09 -7.57
N GLY A 35 -15.35 12.24 -7.61
CA GLY A 35 -15.61 13.39 -6.75
C GLY A 35 -14.88 13.36 -5.39
N HIS A 36 -13.86 12.51 -5.22
CA HIS A 36 -13.03 12.49 -4.01
C HIS A 36 -11.86 13.48 -4.11
N LEU A 37 -11.39 13.99 -2.96
CA LEU A 37 -10.10 14.70 -2.87
C LEU A 37 -8.98 13.64 -2.83
N VAL A 38 -8.08 13.66 -3.81
CA VAL A 38 -6.95 12.74 -3.88
C VAL A 38 -5.66 13.43 -3.46
N LEU A 39 -5.04 12.91 -2.40
CA LEU A 39 -3.70 13.26 -1.96
C LEU A 39 -2.73 12.29 -2.66
N ALA A 40 -2.15 12.75 -3.77
CA ALA A 40 -1.31 11.92 -4.64
C ALA A 40 0.14 11.94 -4.15
N HIS A 41 0.63 10.81 -3.63
CA HIS A 41 2.03 10.69 -3.24
C HIS A 41 2.89 10.10 -4.35
N GLY A 42 4.06 10.72 -4.57
CA GLY A 42 5.13 10.22 -5.43
C GLY A 42 6.52 10.43 -4.84
N ARG A 43 7.53 9.75 -5.39
CA ARG A 43 8.92 9.90 -4.98
C ARG A 43 9.62 11.09 -5.68
N ASP A 44 9.27 11.30 -6.94
CA ASP A 44 9.88 12.30 -7.81
C ASP A 44 9.00 13.55 -7.85
N PRO A 45 9.54 14.75 -7.52
CA PRO A 45 8.76 15.98 -7.47
C PRO A 45 8.13 16.34 -8.82
N GLU A 46 8.91 16.31 -9.90
CA GLU A 46 8.42 16.75 -11.24
C GLU A 46 7.28 15.84 -11.72
N ARG A 47 7.42 14.52 -11.53
CA ARG A 47 6.38 13.56 -11.88
C ARG A 47 5.14 13.70 -11.02
N THR A 48 5.32 14.06 -9.74
CA THR A 48 4.20 14.28 -8.80
C THR A 48 3.46 15.55 -9.17
N ASP A 49 4.16 16.65 -9.42
CA ASP A 49 3.55 17.93 -9.83
C ASP A 49 2.79 17.79 -11.14
N LYS A 50 3.39 17.12 -12.13
CA LYS A 50 2.71 16.84 -13.41
C LYS A 50 1.44 16.01 -13.22
N LEU A 51 1.50 14.96 -12.39
CA LEU A 51 0.30 14.15 -12.09
C LEU A 51 -0.79 15.02 -11.44
N VAL A 52 -0.42 15.87 -10.49
CA VAL A 52 -1.38 16.73 -9.79
C VAL A 52 -2.05 17.72 -10.74
N GLU A 53 -1.31 18.31 -11.67
CA GLU A 53 -1.89 19.16 -12.74
C GLU A 53 -2.92 18.39 -13.57
N GLU A 54 -2.57 17.16 -13.99
CA GLU A 54 -3.47 16.29 -14.76
C GLU A 54 -4.72 15.91 -13.96
N LEU A 55 -4.57 15.56 -12.67
CA LEU A 55 -5.70 15.23 -11.79
C LEU A 55 -6.60 16.44 -11.54
N ARG A 56 -6.04 17.63 -11.35
CA ARG A 56 -6.79 18.87 -11.14
C ARG A 56 -7.66 19.28 -12.33
N ALA A 57 -7.31 18.83 -13.53
CA ALA A 57 -8.17 19.01 -14.69
C ALA A 57 -9.46 18.15 -14.63
N GLU A 58 -9.48 17.10 -13.78
CA GLU A 58 -10.60 16.17 -13.60
C GLU A 58 -11.34 16.38 -12.27
N GLY A 59 -10.70 17.02 -11.26
CA GLY A 59 -11.29 17.28 -9.94
C GLY A 59 -10.28 17.72 -8.88
N ALA A 60 -10.53 17.40 -7.61
CA ALA A 60 -9.70 17.87 -6.49
C ALA A 60 -8.49 16.97 -6.25
N ALA A 61 -7.28 17.52 -6.27
CA ALA A 61 -6.05 16.79 -5.99
C ALA A 61 -4.96 17.66 -5.38
N GLU A 62 -4.14 17.06 -4.51
CA GLU A 62 -2.93 17.65 -3.94
C GLU A 62 -1.75 16.68 -4.02
N GLY A 63 -0.52 17.22 -4.07
CA GLY A 63 0.70 16.45 -4.21
C GLY A 63 1.51 16.36 -2.93
N PHE A 64 2.02 15.15 -2.64
CA PHE A 64 2.96 14.91 -1.55
C PHE A 64 4.18 14.16 -2.07
N VAL A 65 5.37 14.67 -1.75
CA VAL A 65 6.62 14.07 -2.20
C VAL A 65 7.36 13.49 -1.00
N ALA A 66 7.73 12.21 -1.08
CA ALA A 66 8.60 11.52 -0.13
C ALA A 66 9.24 10.29 -0.78
N ASP A 67 10.45 9.91 -0.34
CA ASP A 67 11.01 8.60 -0.67
C ASP A 67 10.65 7.61 0.45
N LEU A 68 9.85 6.60 0.10
CA LEU A 68 9.43 5.56 1.05
C LEU A 68 10.55 4.57 1.41
N ALA A 69 11.72 4.65 0.74
CA ALA A 69 12.92 3.96 1.16
C ALA A 69 13.67 4.67 2.31
N SER A 70 13.07 5.71 2.92
CA SER A 70 13.57 6.39 4.10
C SER A 70 12.46 6.53 5.14
N LEU A 71 12.61 5.86 6.27
CA LEU A 71 11.63 5.90 7.38
C LEU A 71 11.46 7.31 7.95
N ALA A 72 12.52 8.11 7.97
CA ALA A 72 12.42 9.51 8.37
C ALA A 72 11.50 10.30 7.42
N ARG A 73 11.63 10.10 6.10
CA ARG A 73 10.75 10.73 5.10
C ARG A 73 9.32 10.21 5.15
N VAL A 74 9.13 8.94 5.47
CA VAL A 74 7.78 8.36 5.69
C VAL A 74 7.09 9.01 6.89
N ARG A 75 7.79 9.18 8.01
CA ARG A 75 7.25 9.84 9.21
C ARG A 75 6.92 11.31 8.93
N GLU A 76 7.82 12.03 8.24
CA GLU A 76 7.60 13.41 7.78
C GLU A 76 6.36 13.52 6.88
N LEU A 77 6.21 12.60 5.91
CA LEU A 77 5.03 12.52 5.05
C LEU A 77 3.76 12.38 5.89
N GLY A 78 3.74 11.43 6.82
CA GLY A 78 2.59 11.22 7.71
C GLY A 78 2.23 12.45 8.51
N SER A 79 3.21 13.13 9.11
CA SER A 79 3.00 14.37 9.88
C SER A 79 2.44 15.50 9.00
N ARG A 80 3.01 15.71 7.81
CA ARG A 80 2.54 16.75 6.86
C ARG A 80 1.12 16.50 6.39
N VAL A 81 0.78 15.23 6.09
CA VAL A 81 -0.59 14.87 5.68
C VAL A 81 -1.56 15.06 6.85
N ALA A 82 -1.23 14.61 8.06
CA ALA A 82 -2.08 14.76 9.23
C ALA A 82 -2.33 16.24 9.60
N GLU A 83 -1.33 17.09 9.42
CA GLU A 83 -1.44 18.52 9.67
C GLU A 83 -2.30 19.24 8.61
N ALA A 84 -2.09 18.91 7.33
CA ALA A 84 -2.80 19.53 6.22
C ALA A 84 -4.24 19.02 6.06
N HIS A 85 -4.47 17.75 6.39
CA HIS A 85 -5.75 17.05 6.19
C HIS A 85 -6.18 16.30 7.45
N PRO A 86 -6.60 17.01 8.51
CA PRO A 86 -7.13 16.40 9.73
C PRO A 86 -8.44 15.63 9.50
N GLU A 87 -9.05 15.77 8.31
CA GLU A 87 -10.24 15.06 7.85
C GLU A 87 -9.94 13.82 6.99
N LEU A 88 -8.69 13.33 6.97
CA LEU A 88 -8.32 12.17 6.16
C LEU A 88 -9.19 10.94 6.48
N ASP A 89 -9.87 10.41 5.46
CA ASP A 89 -10.77 9.25 5.58
C ASP A 89 -10.09 7.94 5.16
N VAL A 90 -9.21 7.97 4.15
CA VAL A 90 -8.68 6.75 3.53
C VAL A 90 -7.19 6.84 3.28
N LEU A 91 -6.46 5.80 3.69
CA LEU A 91 -5.07 5.55 3.33
C LEU A 91 -4.99 4.35 2.39
N VAL A 92 -4.46 4.56 1.17
CA VAL A 92 -4.15 3.48 0.23
C VAL A 92 -2.63 3.31 0.14
N ASN A 93 -2.09 2.29 0.80
CA ASN A 93 -0.72 1.86 0.72
C ASN A 93 -0.52 1.05 -0.58
N ASN A 94 -0.33 1.76 -1.70
CA ASN A 94 -0.17 1.17 -3.03
C ASN A 94 1.28 1.13 -3.51
N ALA A 95 2.14 2.05 -3.06
CA ALA A 95 3.54 2.07 -3.45
C ALA A 95 4.22 0.73 -3.17
N GLY A 96 5.12 0.32 -4.07
CA GLY A 96 5.89 -0.90 -3.88
C GLY A 96 7.01 -1.03 -4.89
N VAL A 97 7.99 -1.86 -4.55
CA VAL A 97 9.06 -2.30 -5.44
C VAL A 97 8.91 -3.79 -5.72
N GLY A 98 9.16 -4.19 -6.96
CA GLY A 98 9.06 -5.59 -7.41
C GLY A 98 10.30 -6.41 -7.10
N PHE A 99 10.38 -7.58 -7.74
CA PHE A 99 11.48 -8.54 -7.54
C PHE A 99 12.85 -8.00 -7.98
N GLY A 100 12.88 -6.97 -8.84
CA GLY A 100 14.06 -6.52 -9.54
C GLY A 100 14.41 -7.41 -10.76
N PRO A 101 15.44 -7.05 -11.52
CA PRO A 101 15.97 -7.87 -12.61
C PRO A 101 16.43 -9.23 -12.11
N ARG A 102 16.31 -10.26 -12.95
CA ARG A 102 16.74 -11.62 -12.61
C ARG A 102 18.23 -11.66 -12.28
N GLY A 103 18.57 -12.18 -11.10
CA GLY A 103 19.95 -12.25 -10.61
C GLY A 103 20.49 -10.92 -10.07
N SER A 104 19.67 -9.91 -9.87
CA SER A 104 20.07 -8.70 -9.14
C SER A 104 20.44 -9.04 -7.69
N GLY A 105 21.45 -8.32 -7.17
CA GLY A 105 21.86 -8.41 -5.78
C GLY A 105 20.85 -7.78 -4.82
N ARG A 106 21.13 -7.93 -3.52
CA ARG A 106 20.38 -7.27 -2.46
C ARG A 106 20.59 -5.76 -2.53
N GLU A 107 19.49 -5.03 -2.64
CA GLU A 107 19.45 -3.57 -2.55
C GLU A 107 18.99 -3.17 -1.16
N VAL A 108 19.45 -2.02 -0.69
CA VAL A 108 19.11 -1.50 0.64
C VAL A 108 18.51 -0.10 0.55
N SER A 109 17.65 0.21 1.49
CA SER A 109 17.06 1.52 1.71
C SER A 109 18.07 2.51 2.30
N ALA A 110 17.69 3.77 2.44
CA ALA A 110 18.51 4.78 3.10
C ALA A 110 18.80 4.44 4.58
N ASP A 111 17.93 3.68 5.22
CA ASP A 111 18.06 3.23 6.60
C ASP A 111 18.82 1.90 6.74
N GLY A 112 19.30 1.30 5.62
CA GLY A 112 20.05 0.05 5.59
C GLY A 112 19.23 -1.22 5.49
N HIS A 113 17.88 -1.13 5.45
CA HIS A 113 17.00 -2.28 5.33
C HIS A 113 16.94 -2.82 3.89
N GLU A 114 16.66 -4.12 3.74
CA GLU A 114 16.37 -4.68 2.42
C GLU A 114 15.25 -3.90 1.74
N LEU A 115 15.44 -3.54 0.47
CA LEU A 115 14.62 -2.54 -0.20
C LEU A 115 13.12 -2.94 -0.30
N ARG A 116 12.80 -4.23 -0.51
CA ARG A 116 11.40 -4.71 -0.57
C ARG A 116 10.77 -4.72 0.81
N LEU A 117 11.52 -5.15 1.83
CA LEU A 117 11.09 -5.06 3.23
C LEU A 117 10.81 -3.59 3.62
N ALA A 118 11.74 -2.68 3.28
CA ALA A 118 11.59 -1.25 3.58
C ALA A 118 10.36 -0.63 2.93
N VAL A 119 10.22 -0.75 1.60
CA VAL A 119 9.19 -0.03 0.84
C VAL A 119 7.83 -0.72 0.87
N ASN A 120 7.79 -2.07 0.80
CA ASN A 120 6.53 -2.80 0.72
C ASN A 120 5.92 -3.10 2.10
N TYR A 121 6.70 -3.02 3.18
CA TYR A 121 6.24 -3.38 4.51
C TYR A 121 6.49 -2.28 5.56
N LEU A 122 7.76 -1.92 5.84
CA LEU A 122 8.07 -0.98 6.92
C LEU A 122 7.49 0.42 6.67
N ALA A 123 7.55 0.91 5.43
CA ALA A 123 6.98 2.20 5.05
C ALA A 123 5.45 2.25 5.22
N PRO A 124 4.65 1.28 4.71
CA PRO A 124 3.23 1.17 5.03
C PRO A 124 2.92 1.15 6.53
N VAL A 125 3.68 0.40 7.33
CA VAL A 125 3.49 0.34 8.79
C VAL A 125 3.78 1.70 9.43
N ALA A 126 4.92 2.32 9.11
CA ALA A 126 5.32 3.61 9.67
C ALA A 126 4.33 4.74 9.27
N LEU A 127 3.89 4.76 8.00
CA LEU A 127 2.93 5.74 7.52
C LEU A 127 1.55 5.54 8.17
N THR A 128 1.10 4.29 8.27
CA THR A 128 -0.16 3.96 8.94
C THR A 128 -0.12 4.43 10.39
N ARG A 129 0.95 4.16 11.14
CA ARG A 129 1.10 4.60 12.54
C ARG A 129 1.04 6.13 12.66
N ALA A 130 1.68 6.85 11.75
CA ALA A 130 1.68 8.31 11.76
C ALA A 130 0.29 8.91 11.48
N LEU A 131 -0.52 8.24 10.64
CA LEU A 131 -1.86 8.70 10.24
C LEU A 131 -3.00 8.12 11.08
N LEU A 132 -2.73 7.08 11.88
CA LEU A 132 -3.76 6.41 12.66
C LEU A 132 -4.53 7.33 13.61
N PRO A 133 -3.92 8.33 14.29
CA PRO A 133 -4.68 9.26 15.12
C PRO A 133 -5.75 10.03 14.33
N VAL A 134 -5.43 10.45 13.11
CA VAL A 134 -6.38 11.18 12.24
C VAL A 134 -7.48 10.25 11.74
N LEU A 135 -7.12 9.05 11.26
CA LEU A 135 -8.09 8.06 10.79
C LEU A 135 -9.06 7.63 11.90
N ARG A 136 -8.59 7.49 13.14
CA ARG A 136 -9.45 7.18 14.30
C ARG A 136 -10.37 8.34 14.69
N ALA A 137 -10.00 9.58 14.39
CA ALA A 137 -10.80 10.75 14.66
C ALA A 137 -11.94 10.96 13.64
N ASN A 138 -11.87 10.31 12.47
CA ASN A 138 -12.79 10.51 11.35
C ASN A 138 -13.46 9.19 10.88
N PRO A 139 -14.15 8.45 11.75
CA PRO A 139 -14.86 7.26 11.30
C PRO A 139 -16.09 7.63 10.43
N PRO A 140 -16.41 6.83 9.40
CA PRO A 140 -15.77 5.58 9.01
C PRO A 140 -14.50 5.81 8.19
N ALA A 141 -13.36 5.31 8.66
CA ALA A 141 -12.08 5.41 7.95
C ALA A 141 -11.62 4.06 7.39
N ARG A 142 -10.71 4.08 6.40
CA ARG A 142 -10.24 2.87 5.73
C ARG A 142 -8.73 2.88 5.50
N ILE A 143 -8.11 1.72 5.68
CA ILE A 143 -6.73 1.46 5.31
C ILE A 143 -6.74 0.32 4.30
N VAL A 144 -6.26 0.59 3.10
CA VAL A 144 -6.18 -0.38 2.00
C VAL A 144 -4.73 -0.69 1.70
N ASN A 145 -4.31 -1.91 1.95
CA ASN A 145 -2.96 -2.37 1.67
C ASN A 145 -2.91 -3.15 0.34
N VAL A 146 -2.15 -2.65 -0.64
CA VAL A 146 -1.96 -3.35 -1.90
C VAL A 146 -0.92 -4.44 -1.71
N GLY A 147 -1.41 -5.65 -1.47
CA GLY A 147 -0.66 -6.88 -1.29
C GLY A 147 -0.28 -7.56 -2.60
N SER A 148 -0.21 -8.89 -2.55
CA SER A 148 0.09 -9.75 -3.70
C SER A 148 -0.42 -11.17 -3.44
N ALA A 149 -0.64 -11.96 -4.49
CA ALA A 149 -0.78 -13.41 -4.39
C ALA A 149 0.56 -14.12 -4.14
N GLY A 150 1.69 -13.49 -4.52
CA GLY A 150 3.03 -13.98 -4.21
C GLY A 150 3.36 -13.73 -2.74
N GLN A 151 3.30 -14.78 -1.92
CA GLN A 151 3.57 -14.76 -0.49
C GLN A 151 4.44 -15.95 -0.12
N GLU A 152 5.46 -15.73 0.70
CA GLU A 152 6.35 -16.77 1.24
C GLU A 152 6.49 -16.62 2.76
N PRO A 153 6.63 -17.71 3.53
CA PRO A 153 6.86 -17.67 4.97
C PRO A 153 8.02 -16.77 5.37
N LEU A 154 7.87 -16.07 6.49
CA LEU A 154 8.91 -15.19 7.03
C LEU A 154 10.05 -15.99 7.66
N ASP A 155 11.28 -15.64 7.34
CA ASP A 155 12.46 -16.09 8.09
C ASP A 155 12.76 -15.03 9.17
N PHE A 156 12.29 -15.26 10.37
CA PHE A 156 12.50 -14.34 11.49
C PHE A 156 13.94 -14.31 12.01
N ASP A 157 14.78 -15.28 11.61
CA ASP A 157 16.22 -15.30 11.93
C ASP A 157 17.04 -14.53 10.88
N ASP A 158 16.40 -14.17 9.75
CA ASP A 158 16.99 -13.36 8.69
C ASP A 158 15.90 -12.53 7.96
N PRO A 159 15.21 -11.62 8.66
CA PRO A 159 14.13 -10.81 8.06
C PRO A 159 14.63 -9.90 6.94
N GLU A 160 15.91 -9.56 6.96
CA GLU A 160 16.60 -8.71 5.99
C GLU A 160 17.09 -9.48 4.75
N CYS A 161 16.83 -10.77 4.66
CA CYS A 161 17.27 -11.62 3.55
C CYS A 161 18.78 -11.48 3.25
N THR A 162 19.63 -11.51 4.28
CA THR A 162 21.09 -11.33 4.15
C THR A 162 21.78 -12.57 3.62
N ARG A 163 21.15 -13.75 3.78
CA ARG A 163 21.67 -15.06 3.38
C ARG A 163 20.95 -15.59 2.15
N GLY A 164 21.72 -15.97 1.10
CA GLY A 164 21.14 -16.59 -0.10
C GLY A 164 20.06 -15.73 -0.77
N TYR A 165 20.33 -14.44 -0.94
CA TYR A 165 19.36 -13.45 -1.41
C TYR A 165 18.65 -13.86 -2.71
N SER A 166 17.34 -13.69 -2.70
CA SER A 166 16.47 -13.77 -3.87
C SER A 166 15.49 -12.60 -3.83
N GLY A 167 15.50 -11.74 -4.87
CA GLY A 167 14.55 -10.63 -4.96
C GLY A 167 13.09 -11.09 -5.01
N VAL A 168 12.82 -12.30 -5.54
CA VAL A 168 11.49 -12.91 -5.52
C VAL A 168 11.07 -13.26 -4.10
N SER A 169 11.94 -13.95 -3.33
CA SER A 169 11.65 -14.32 -1.94
C SER A 169 11.52 -13.09 -1.06
N ALA A 170 12.41 -12.08 -1.20
CA ALA A 170 12.32 -10.82 -0.46
C ALA A 170 10.98 -10.09 -0.74
N TYR A 171 10.56 -10.04 -2.00
CA TYR A 171 9.26 -9.49 -2.37
C TYR A 171 8.11 -10.30 -1.74
N CYS A 172 8.08 -11.62 -1.92
CA CYS A 172 7.01 -12.48 -1.42
C CYS A 172 6.90 -12.42 0.12
N ARG A 173 8.03 -12.40 0.83
CA ARG A 173 8.09 -12.22 2.28
C ARG A 173 7.57 -10.83 2.70
N SER A 174 7.95 -9.76 2.00
CA SER A 174 7.44 -8.41 2.29
C SER A 174 5.92 -8.32 2.12
N LYS A 175 5.35 -9.04 1.14
CA LYS A 175 3.90 -9.06 0.89
C LYS A 175 3.16 -9.95 1.89
N LEU A 176 3.76 -11.04 2.38
CA LEU A 176 3.23 -11.82 3.48
C LEU A 176 3.23 -10.98 4.78
N ALA A 177 4.34 -10.30 5.08
CA ALA A 177 4.43 -9.42 6.26
C ALA A 177 3.34 -8.33 6.26
N LEU A 178 3.09 -7.70 5.10
CA LEU A 178 2.03 -6.70 4.96
C LEU A 178 0.64 -7.29 5.21
N ALA A 179 0.36 -8.51 4.72
CA ALA A 179 -0.91 -9.18 4.93
C ALA A 179 -1.10 -9.59 6.40
N ALA A 180 -0.08 -10.18 7.04
CA ALA A 180 -0.12 -10.54 8.45
C ALA A 180 -0.33 -9.31 9.36
N HIS A 181 0.41 -8.23 9.09
CA HIS A 181 0.21 -6.95 9.80
C HIS A 181 -1.20 -6.39 9.59
N THR A 182 -1.76 -6.50 8.39
CA THR A 182 -3.14 -6.06 8.11
C THR A 182 -4.14 -6.76 9.02
N PHE A 183 -4.03 -8.06 9.21
CA PHE A 183 -4.95 -8.82 10.05
C PHE A 183 -4.76 -8.51 11.54
N ALA A 184 -3.50 -8.40 12.00
CA ALA A 184 -3.21 -7.99 13.37
C ALA A 184 -3.77 -6.58 13.67
N LEU A 185 -3.56 -5.63 12.75
CA LEU A 185 -4.05 -4.26 12.90
C LEU A 185 -5.59 -4.18 12.83
N ALA A 186 -6.23 -4.98 11.99
CA ALA A 186 -7.70 -5.04 11.91
C ALA A 186 -8.30 -5.53 13.22
N GLU A 187 -7.65 -6.48 13.91
CA GLU A 187 -8.05 -6.95 15.23
C GLU A 187 -7.86 -5.87 16.30
N GLU A 188 -6.71 -5.17 16.28
CA GLU A 188 -6.42 -4.05 17.20
C GLU A 188 -7.45 -2.92 17.04
N LEU A 189 -7.87 -2.64 15.80
CA LEU A 189 -8.79 -1.54 15.47
C LEU A 189 -10.27 -1.96 15.50
N ARG A 190 -10.59 -3.16 16.00
CA ARG A 190 -11.97 -3.59 16.16
C ARG A 190 -12.76 -2.53 16.92
N ASP A 191 -13.96 -2.24 16.47
CA ASP A 191 -14.89 -1.28 17.08
C ASP A 191 -14.41 0.20 17.11
N THR A 192 -13.33 0.54 16.40
CA THR A 192 -12.85 1.94 16.28
C THR A 192 -13.47 2.69 15.12
N GLY A 193 -14.16 2.01 14.21
CA GLY A 193 -14.66 2.58 12.96
C GLY A 193 -13.60 2.72 11.85
N VAL A 194 -12.39 2.15 12.05
CA VAL A 194 -11.33 2.08 11.03
C VAL A 194 -11.27 0.66 10.46
N ALA A 195 -11.63 0.49 9.20
CA ALA A 195 -11.52 -0.78 8.50
C ALA A 195 -10.12 -0.94 7.86
N VAL A 196 -9.51 -2.13 8.00
CA VAL A 196 -8.18 -2.43 7.44
C VAL A 196 -8.28 -3.69 6.60
N ASN A 197 -7.94 -3.57 5.31
CA ASN A 197 -8.01 -4.70 4.38
C ASN A 197 -6.77 -4.76 3.48
N VAL A 198 -6.49 -5.95 2.96
CA VAL A 198 -5.42 -6.19 2.01
C VAL A 198 -5.97 -6.90 0.77
N LEU A 199 -5.40 -6.59 -0.40
CA LEU A 199 -5.80 -7.25 -1.63
C LEU A 199 -4.61 -7.61 -2.52
N HIS A 200 -4.77 -8.69 -3.32
CA HIS A 200 -4.06 -8.90 -4.56
C HIS A 200 -4.86 -8.25 -5.69
N PRO A 201 -4.36 -7.18 -6.34
CA PRO A 201 -5.18 -6.44 -7.31
C PRO A 201 -5.40 -7.22 -8.60
N ALA A 202 -4.33 -7.70 -9.23
CA ALA A 202 -4.33 -8.61 -10.39
C ALA A 202 -2.90 -9.14 -10.64
N THR A 203 -2.82 -10.29 -11.32
CA THR A 203 -1.54 -10.96 -11.59
C THR A 203 -0.80 -10.32 -12.75
N TYR A 204 0.47 -9.96 -12.56
CA TYR A 204 1.38 -9.41 -13.57
C TYR A 204 0.75 -8.30 -14.42
N MET A 205 0.24 -7.28 -13.76
CA MET A 205 -0.32 -6.10 -14.43
C MET A 205 0.73 -5.41 -15.33
N ASP A 206 0.29 -4.85 -16.43
CA ASP A 206 1.15 -4.08 -17.35
C ASP A 206 1.64 -2.77 -16.69
N THR A 207 2.67 -2.90 -15.89
CA THR A 207 3.35 -1.83 -15.16
C THR A 207 4.86 -1.90 -15.39
N ALA A 208 5.57 -0.80 -15.11
CA ALA A 208 7.03 -0.81 -15.14
C ALA A 208 7.61 -1.91 -14.23
N MET A 209 7.06 -2.09 -13.03
CA MET A 209 7.47 -3.12 -12.07
C MET A 209 7.51 -4.52 -12.69
N VAL A 210 6.49 -4.90 -13.46
CA VAL A 210 6.39 -6.22 -14.10
C VAL A 210 7.32 -6.29 -15.32
N ARG A 211 7.36 -5.25 -16.15
CA ARG A 211 8.24 -5.20 -17.31
C ARG A 211 9.72 -5.24 -16.95
N ASP A 212 10.13 -4.53 -15.90
CA ASP A 212 11.51 -4.50 -15.40
C ASP A 212 11.96 -5.88 -14.86
N SER A 213 11.01 -6.73 -14.45
CA SER A 213 11.27 -8.11 -14.02
C SER A 213 11.37 -9.10 -15.20
N SER A 214 11.33 -8.63 -16.45
CA SER A 214 11.33 -9.46 -17.67
C SER A 214 10.16 -10.46 -17.74
N ILE A 215 9.04 -10.13 -17.11
CA ILE A 215 7.80 -10.91 -17.13
C ILE A 215 6.84 -10.28 -18.16
N THR A 216 6.25 -11.12 -18.98
CA THR A 216 5.18 -10.68 -19.89
C THR A 216 3.93 -10.37 -19.08
N PRO A 217 3.34 -9.17 -19.20
CA PRO A 217 2.08 -8.85 -18.52
C PRO A 217 0.94 -9.80 -18.91
N TRP A 218 0.11 -10.15 -17.93
CA TRP A 218 -1.08 -11.00 -18.11
C TRP A 218 -2.38 -10.21 -17.96
N SER A 219 -2.32 -9.06 -17.30
CA SER A 219 -3.47 -8.21 -17.04
C SER A 219 -3.09 -6.73 -17.21
N THR A 220 -4.11 -5.88 -17.21
CA THR A 220 -3.95 -4.43 -17.28
C THR A 220 -4.12 -3.80 -15.89
N VAL A 221 -3.70 -2.54 -15.73
CA VAL A 221 -4.00 -1.79 -14.50
C VAL A 221 -5.51 -1.57 -14.30
N ALA A 222 -6.29 -1.54 -15.40
CA ALA A 222 -7.74 -1.44 -15.34
C ALA A 222 -8.39 -2.71 -14.76
N ASP A 223 -7.76 -3.87 -14.90
CA ASP A 223 -8.25 -5.12 -14.29
C ASP A 223 -8.00 -5.14 -12.78
N GLY A 224 -6.91 -4.52 -12.31
CA GLY A 224 -6.55 -4.47 -10.89
C GLY A 224 -7.21 -3.35 -10.08
N ALA A 225 -7.61 -2.27 -10.74
CA ALA A 225 -8.14 -1.08 -10.08
C ALA A 225 -9.46 -1.29 -9.32
N PRO A 226 -10.45 -2.07 -9.83
CA PRO A 226 -11.75 -2.22 -9.17
C PRO A 226 -11.67 -2.70 -7.72
N GLY A 227 -10.72 -3.60 -7.39
CA GLY A 227 -10.53 -4.07 -6.01
C GLY A 227 -10.06 -2.95 -5.07
N VAL A 228 -9.09 -2.13 -5.51
CA VAL A 228 -8.60 -1.00 -4.72
C VAL A 228 -9.69 0.05 -4.53
N LEU A 229 -10.41 0.39 -5.61
CA LEU A 229 -11.53 1.34 -5.58
C LEU A 229 -12.63 0.88 -4.63
N ALA A 230 -13.04 -0.38 -4.72
CA ALA A 230 -14.06 -0.94 -3.85
C ALA A 230 -13.66 -0.85 -2.36
N LEU A 231 -12.43 -1.26 -2.01
CA LEU A 231 -11.94 -1.19 -0.63
C LEU A 231 -11.76 0.25 -0.12
N ALA A 232 -11.45 1.19 -1.01
CA ALA A 232 -11.29 2.59 -0.64
C ALA A 232 -12.65 3.30 -0.42
N THR A 233 -13.72 2.88 -1.11
CA THR A 233 -14.97 3.66 -1.18
C THR A 233 -16.21 2.94 -0.65
N GLN A 234 -16.13 1.63 -0.39
CA GLN A 234 -17.27 0.82 0.07
C GLN A 234 -17.00 0.23 1.45
N ASP A 235 -18.06 -0.07 2.18
CA ASP A 235 -17.97 -0.85 3.41
C ASP A 235 -17.98 -2.35 3.06
N LEU A 236 -16.80 -2.96 3.13
CA LEU A 236 -16.58 -4.39 2.89
C LEU A 236 -16.10 -5.12 4.16
N GLY A 237 -16.29 -4.50 5.33
CA GLY A 237 -15.79 -5.02 6.60
C GLY A 237 -14.31 -4.74 6.82
N SER A 238 -13.71 -5.40 7.81
CA SER A 238 -12.31 -5.26 8.21
C SER A 238 -11.64 -6.61 8.38
N GLY A 239 -10.33 -6.70 8.16
CA GLY A 239 -9.56 -7.93 8.28
C GLY A 239 -9.75 -8.91 7.10
N GLY A 240 -10.15 -8.42 5.94
CA GLY A 240 -10.31 -9.21 4.72
C GLY A 240 -9.06 -9.25 3.84
N TYR A 241 -8.85 -10.42 3.18
CA TYR A 241 -7.98 -10.53 2.01
C TYR A 241 -8.85 -10.69 0.76
N PHE A 242 -8.50 -9.96 -0.30
CA PHE A 242 -9.27 -9.98 -1.54
C PHE A 242 -8.38 -10.34 -2.75
N ASP A 243 -8.92 -11.11 -3.69
CA ASP A 243 -8.36 -11.30 -5.03
C ASP A 243 -9.20 -10.48 -6.01
N GLY A 244 -8.66 -9.36 -6.44
CA GLY A 244 -9.43 -8.31 -7.11
C GLY A 244 -10.55 -7.80 -6.20
N THR A 245 -11.79 -8.01 -6.60
CA THR A 245 -12.99 -7.62 -5.83
C THR A 245 -13.58 -8.78 -5.00
N ARG A 246 -13.02 -9.99 -5.08
CA ARG A 246 -13.59 -11.17 -4.43
C ARG A 246 -12.90 -11.47 -3.12
N PRO A 247 -13.62 -11.74 -2.03
CA PRO A 247 -13.03 -12.28 -0.82
C PRO A 247 -12.26 -13.57 -1.12
N ALA A 248 -11.05 -13.68 -0.58
CA ALA A 248 -10.16 -14.82 -0.79
C ALA A 248 -9.37 -15.14 0.49
N ARG A 249 -8.46 -16.10 0.44
CA ARG A 249 -7.55 -16.39 1.54
C ARG A 249 -6.12 -16.07 1.15
N ALA A 250 -5.41 -15.42 2.04
CA ALA A 250 -3.97 -15.22 1.98
C ALA A 250 -3.23 -16.52 2.37
N HIS A 251 -1.90 -16.50 2.39
CA HIS A 251 -1.07 -17.58 2.92
C HIS A 251 -1.45 -17.89 4.38
N GLU A 252 -1.41 -19.15 4.78
CA GLU A 252 -1.87 -19.59 6.11
C GLU A 252 -1.17 -18.89 7.26
N ASP A 253 0.13 -18.64 7.16
CA ASP A 253 0.93 -17.94 8.18
C ASP A 253 0.39 -16.54 8.50
N THR A 254 -0.31 -15.91 7.55
CA THR A 254 -0.87 -14.57 7.78
C THR A 254 -1.99 -14.54 8.81
N TYR A 255 -2.54 -15.69 9.16
CA TYR A 255 -3.61 -15.84 10.16
C TYR A 255 -3.09 -16.40 11.50
N ASP A 256 -1.79 -16.73 11.61
CA ASP A 256 -1.20 -17.31 12.82
C ASP A 256 -0.86 -16.21 13.84
N PRO A 257 -1.46 -16.22 15.04
CA PRO A 257 -1.14 -15.26 16.09
C PRO A 257 0.34 -15.25 16.50
N GLN A 258 1.05 -16.38 16.41
CA GLN A 258 2.48 -16.46 16.73
C GLN A 258 3.31 -15.71 15.68
N VAL A 259 2.90 -15.78 14.40
CA VAL A 259 3.51 -14.98 13.32
C VAL A 259 3.26 -13.49 13.55
N HIS A 260 2.05 -13.11 13.97
CA HIS A 260 1.73 -11.71 14.29
C HIS A 260 2.61 -11.18 15.43
N GLU A 261 2.76 -11.93 16.52
CA GLU A 261 3.58 -11.54 17.67
C GLU A 261 5.07 -11.38 17.30
N ARG A 262 5.63 -12.38 16.60
CA ARG A 262 7.03 -12.34 16.16
C ARG A 262 7.26 -11.20 15.16
N LEU A 263 6.34 -11.00 14.22
CA LEU A 263 6.41 -9.92 13.24
C LEU A 263 6.35 -8.55 13.91
N ALA A 264 5.46 -8.36 14.89
CA ALA A 264 5.38 -7.13 15.66
C ALA A 264 6.71 -6.83 16.37
N ALA A 265 7.30 -7.81 17.06
CA ALA A 265 8.58 -7.65 17.76
C ALA A 265 9.73 -7.26 16.80
N VAL A 266 9.85 -7.94 15.67
CA VAL A 266 10.86 -7.60 14.63
C VAL A 266 10.59 -6.22 14.04
N THR A 267 9.33 -5.87 13.81
CA THR A 267 8.95 -4.56 13.24
C THR A 267 9.32 -3.41 14.17
N GLU A 268 9.10 -3.55 15.49
CA GLU A 268 9.53 -2.53 16.45
C GLU A 268 11.03 -2.29 16.37
N GLN A 269 11.84 -3.36 16.35
CA GLN A 269 13.31 -3.26 16.23
C GLN A 269 13.75 -2.56 14.93
N LEU A 270 13.11 -2.90 13.79
CA LEU A 270 13.45 -2.33 12.49
C LEU A 270 12.95 -0.88 12.29
N LEU A 271 11.95 -0.45 13.05
CA LEU A 271 11.44 0.92 13.02
C LEU A 271 12.13 1.84 14.03
N GLU A 272 12.94 1.30 14.94
CA GLU A 272 13.78 2.14 15.83
C GLU A 272 14.79 2.96 15.00
N PRO A 273 15.04 4.22 15.37
CA PRO A 273 15.95 5.10 14.63
C PRO A 273 17.43 4.73 14.79
#